data_d9f91045670bcf640194ab71181967ce
#
_entry.id   d9f91045670bcf640194ab71181967ce
#
_cell.length_a   1.000
_cell.length_b   1.000
_cell.length_c   1.000
_cell.angle_alpha   90.00
_cell.angle_beta   90.00
_cell.angle_gamma   90.00
#
_symmetry.space_group_name_H-M   'P 1'
#
loop_
_entity.id
_entity.type
_entity.pdbx_description
1 polymer ?
#
loop_
_entity_poly.entity_id
_entity_poly.type
_entity_poly.pdbx_seq_one_letter_code
_entity_poly.pdbx_strand_id
1 'polypeptide(L)'
;MATVQIGRRGFAQVEPNHLSGIVTGQILAQLPVDTATMGDIIENGRFAKYDYTKGKVNLTGPGEWMLIYNEEKLYDERKQNHKDFAMVKTNYTDGEIVPRLISTVLGDIYTTNCFGKANTSDFAVVDDGIAIDDSDLSAVTFAINKTTGYLDVVGGTNDANLDKEGPIFAIVKIYTMADGQPGVKLMRIK
;
A
#
# COMPACT_ATOMS: atom_id res chain seq x y z
N MET A 1 -0.37 -26.10 -1.41
CA MET A 1 -0.84 -24.72 -1.53
C MET A 1 0.39 -23.84 -1.70
N ALA A 2 0.39 -22.93 -2.66
CA ALA A 2 1.53 -22.05 -2.86
C ALA A 2 1.43 -20.91 -1.84
N THR A 3 2.33 -20.88 -0.89
CA THR A 3 2.48 -19.76 0.02
C THR A 3 3.08 -18.58 -0.74
N VAL A 4 2.44 -17.42 -0.66
CA VAL A 4 2.84 -16.22 -1.37
C VAL A 4 3.57 -15.30 -0.42
N GLN A 5 4.77 -14.88 -0.81
CA GLN A 5 5.58 -13.94 -0.04
C GLN A 5 5.28 -12.51 -0.49
N ILE A 6 4.79 -11.67 0.40
CA ILE A 6 4.41 -10.28 0.14
C ILE A 6 5.01 -9.32 1.18
N GLY A 7 5.03 -8.03 0.87
CA GLY A 7 5.46 -7.00 1.82
C GLY A 7 6.95 -6.66 1.80
N ARG A 8 7.69 -7.05 0.74
CA ARG A 8 9.09 -6.65 0.57
C ARG A 8 9.18 -5.14 0.30
N ARG A 9 9.95 -4.43 1.09
CA ARG A 9 10.16 -2.99 0.93
C ARG A 9 10.90 -2.66 -0.37
N GLY A 10 10.49 -1.57 -1.04
CA GLY A 10 11.07 -1.11 -2.29
C GLY A 10 10.50 -1.79 -3.54
N PHE A 11 9.63 -2.78 -3.40
CA PHE A 11 9.08 -3.59 -4.49
C PHE A 11 7.56 -3.59 -4.56
N ALA A 12 6.91 -2.72 -3.79
CA ALA A 12 5.46 -2.69 -3.70
C ALA A 12 4.82 -2.17 -4.99
N GLN A 13 3.77 -2.85 -5.41
CA GLN A 13 2.99 -2.59 -6.61
C GLN A 13 1.50 -2.53 -6.33
N VAL A 14 0.79 -1.84 -7.22
CA VAL A 14 -0.67 -1.83 -7.27
C VAL A 14 -1.11 -2.12 -8.70
N GLU A 15 -2.01 -3.08 -8.86
CA GLU A 15 -2.79 -3.27 -10.09
C GLU A 15 -4.21 -2.76 -9.84
N PRO A 16 -4.65 -1.67 -10.50
CA PRO A 16 -5.96 -1.10 -10.30
C PRO A 16 -7.02 -1.90 -11.05
N ASN A 17 -7.52 -2.95 -10.45
CA ASN A 17 -8.52 -3.82 -11.07
C ASN A 17 -9.87 -3.10 -11.24
N HIS A 18 -10.32 -2.41 -10.18
CA HIS A 18 -11.51 -1.57 -10.17
C HIS A 18 -11.37 -0.52 -9.07
N LEU A 19 -10.77 0.60 -9.39
CA LEU A 19 -10.63 1.76 -8.48
C LEU A 19 -11.49 2.90 -9.01
N SER A 20 -12.60 3.16 -8.35
CA SER A 20 -13.58 4.19 -8.73
C SER A 20 -12.94 5.58 -8.79
N GLY A 21 -11.99 5.86 -7.91
CA GLY A 21 -11.25 7.13 -7.89
C GLY A 21 -10.48 7.43 -9.18
N ILE A 22 -10.00 6.41 -9.90
CA ILE A 22 -9.36 6.59 -11.21
C ILE A 22 -10.39 7.00 -12.27
N VAL A 23 -11.55 6.34 -12.27
CA VAL A 23 -12.60 6.59 -13.26
C VAL A 23 -13.24 7.96 -13.04
N THR A 24 -13.45 8.36 -11.79
CA THR A 24 -14.11 9.62 -11.44
C THR A 24 -13.14 10.81 -11.33
N GLY A 25 -11.83 10.58 -11.47
CA GLY A 25 -10.82 11.62 -11.31
C GLY A 25 -10.60 12.08 -9.87
N GLN A 26 -10.98 11.28 -8.88
CA GLN A 26 -10.72 11.56 -7.46
C GLN A 26 -9.26 11.24 -7.10
N ILE A 27 -8.38 11.95 -7.77
CA ILE A 27 -6.92 11.83 -7.63
C ILE A 27 -6.40 13.17 -7.12
N LEU A 28 -5.74 13.14 -5.97
CA LEU A 28 -5.02 14.29 -5.44
C LEU A 28 -3.53 14.12 -5.73
N ALA A 29 -2.90 15.18 -6.19
CA ALA A 29 -1.48 15.21 -6.49
C ALA A 29 -0.88 16.57 -6.08
N GLN A 30 0.44 16.71 -6.25
CA GLN A 30 1.17 17.99 -6.08
C GLN A 30 1.37 18.46 -4.63
N LEU A 31 1.13 17.61 -3.63
CA LEU A 31 1.59 17.89 -2.28
C LEU A 31 2.82 17.04 -1.94
N PRO A 32 3.87 17.67 -1.39
CA PRO A 32 5.06 16.96 -0.97
C PRO A 32 4.80 16.08 0.25
N VAL A 33 5.58 15.01 0.35
CA VAL A 33 5.53 14.11 1.50
C VAL A 33 6.22 14.74 2.71
N ASP A 34 5.59 14.61 3.86
CA ASP A 34 6.26 14.84 5.15
C ASP A 34 7.10 13.61 5.52
N THR A 35 8.38 13.65 5.16
CA THR A 35 9.31 12.54 5.39
C THR A 35 9.53 12.22 6.87
N ALA A 36 9.24 13.16 7.78
CA ALA A 36 9.33 12.92 9.22
C ALA A 36 8.28 11.89 9.69
N THR A 37 7.12 11.84 9.03
CA THR A 37 6.04 10.89 9.36
C THR A 37 6.00 9.69 8.42
N MET A 38 6.33 9.89 7.15
CA MET A 38 6.22 8.88 6.11
C MET A 38 7.51 8.10 5.87
N GLY A 39 8.66 8.64 6.31
CA GLY A 39 9.98 8.10 5.97
C GLY A 39 10.44 8.50 4.57
N ASP A 40 11.59 7.97 4.17
CA ASP A 40 12.25 8.32 2.90
C ASP A 40 11.87 7.38 1.74
N ILE A 41 11.11 6.33 2.01
CA ILE A 41 10.65 5.36 1.01
C ILE A 41 9.13 5.42 0.93
N ILE A 42 8.62 5.81 -0.22
CA ILE A 42 7.18 5.88 -0.50
C ILE A 42 6.84 4.84 -1.55
N GLU A 43 5.94 3.94 -1.20
CA GLU A 43 5.58 2.79 -2.03
C GLU A 43 4.15 2.89 -2.55
N ASN A 44 3.91 2.38 -3.75
CA ASN A 44 2.57 2.14 -4.25
C ASN A 44 1.86 1.11 -3.35
N GLY A 45 0.58 1.35 -3.06
CA GLY A 45 -0.19 0.49 -2.16
C GLY A 45 -0.16 0.91 -0.69
N ARG A 46 0.72 1.83 -0.30
CA ARG A 46 0.71 2.46 1.02
C ARG A 46 -0.41 3.49 1.09
N PHE A 47 -0.93 3.74 2.27
CA PHE A 47 -1.94 4.77 2.51
C PHE A 47 -1.35 6.00 3.19
N ALA A 48 -1.90 7.15 2.85
CA ALA A 48 -1.54 8.42 3.45
C ALA A 48 -2.76 9.35 3.53
N LYS A 49 -2.61 10.46 4.23
CA LYS A 49 -3.61 11.52 4.35
C LYS A 49 -3.13 12.79 3.68
N TYR A 50 -4.05 13.51 3.07
CA TYR A 50 -3.79 14.80 2.46
C TYR A 50 -4.03 15.90 3.50
N ASP A 51 -2.97 16.41 4.08
CA ASP A 51 -3.04 17.44 5.12
C ASP A 51 -3.02 18.85 4.51
N TYR A 52 -4.22 19.38 4.29
CA TYR A 52 -4.39 20.74 3.73
C TYR A 52 -3.84 21.84 4.64
N THR A 53 -3.78 21.61 5.94
CA THR A 53 -3.33 22.65 6.88
C THR A 53 -1.83 22.84 6.83
N LYS A 54 -1.10 21.76 6.57
CA LYS A 54 0.36 21.77 6.42
C LYS A 54 0.83 21.82 4.97
N GLY A 55 -0.08 21.62 4.01
CA GLY A 55 0.27 21.51 2.61
C GLY A 55 1.15 20.28 2.31
N LYS A 56 0.93 19.16 3.02
CA LYS A 56 1.76 17.95 2.92
C LYS A 56 0.94 16.68 2.96
N VAL A 57 1.52 15.61 2.41
CA VAL A 57 1.03 14.24 2.58
C VAL A 57 1.70 13.62 3.80
N ASN A 58 0.91 13.13 4.75
CA ASN A 58 1.40 12.55 6.00
C ASN A 58 0.49 11.43 6.53
N LEU A 59 0.76 10.93 7.74
CA LEU A 59 -0.03 9.89 8.41
C LEU A 59 -1.01 10.44 9.46
N THR A 60 -0.87 11.70 9.86
CA THR A 60 -1.55 12.28 11.04
C THR A 60 -2.50 13.42 10.71
N GLY A 61 -2.58 13.85 9.45
CA GLY A 61 -3.44 14.94 9.00
C GLY A 61 -4.93 14.65 9.18
N PRO A 62 -5.77 15.70 9.08
CA PRO A 62 -7.23 15.57 9.27
C PRO A 62 -7.95 14.94 8.06
N GLY A 63 -7.26 14.75 6.94
CA GLY A 63 -7.82 14.17 5.74
C GLY A 63 -8.18 12.68 5.88
N GLU A 64 -8.92 12.16 4.92
CA GLU A 64 -9.19 10.72 4.81
C GLU A 64 -7.94 9.93 4.38
N TRP A 65 -7.96 8.63 4.61
CA TRP A 65 -6.95 7.72 4.08
C TRP A 65 -7.12 7.53 2.59
N MET A 66 -6.06 7.78 1.83
CA MET A 66 -6.02 7.62 0.39
C MET A 66 -4.89 6.69 -0.01
N LEU A 67 -5.13 5.89 -1.05
CA LEU A 67 -4.17 4.95 -1.61
C LEU A 67 -3.10 5.70 -2.42
N ILE A 68 -1.84 5.47 -2.14
CA ILE A 68 -0.72 5.94 -2.96
C ILE A 68 -0.63 5.05 -4.19
N TYR A 69 -0.80 5.65 -5.37
CA TYR A 69 -0.66 4.96 -6.64
C TYR A 69 -0.10 5.89 -7.71
N ASN A 70 1.14 5.69 -8.05
CA ASN A 70 1.79 6.35 -9.18
C ASN A 70 1.86 5.40 -10.37
N GLU A 71 1.35 5.85 -11.50
CA GLU A 71 1.35 5.08 -12.74
C GLU A 71 2.73 5.04 -13.42
N GLU A 72 3.70 5.80 -12.93
CA GLU A 72 5.05 5.80 -13.47
C GLU A 72 5.73 4.44 -13.24
N LYS A 73 5.50 3.56 -14.17
CA LYS A 73 6.29 2.35 -14.34
C LYS A 73 7.58 2.78 -15.02
N LEU A 74 8.58 3.11 -14.24
CA LEU A 74 9.93 3.28 -14.76
C LEU A 74 10.46 1.91 -15.18
N TYR A 75 10.08 1.49 -16.37
CA TYR A 75 10.74 0.39 -17.07
C TYR A 75 12.12 0.88 -17.54
N ASP A 76 13.02 1.03 -16.60
CA ASP A 76 14.43 1.20 -16.96
C ASP A 76 15.04 -0.19 -17.12
N GLU A 77 14.97 -0.72 -18.35
CA GLU A 77 15.59 -1.99 -18.73
C GLU A 77 17.10 -2.03 -18.48
N ARG A 78 17.72 -0.88 -18.22
CA ARG A 78 19.14 -0.72 -17.94
C ARG A 78 19.48 -0.95 -16.47
N LYS A 79 18.51 -0.92 -15.56
CA LYS A 79 18.71 -1.22 -14.15
C LYS A 79 18.54 -2.71 -13.91
N GLN A 80 19.51 -3.31 -13.23
CA GLN A 80 19.45 -4.70 -12.80
C GLN A 80 18.21 -5.03 -11.95
N ASN A 81 17.53 -4.02 -11.41
CA ASN A 81 16.34 -4.11 -10.58
C ASN A 81 15.17 -3.31 -11.17
N HIS A 82 14.72 -3.67 -12.37
CA HIS A 82 13.49 -3.11 -12.98
C HIS A 82 12.19 -3.38 -12.18
N LYS A 83 12.30 -3.96 -10.99
CA LYS A 83 11.20 -4.23 -10.05
C LYS A 83 11.17 -3.25 -8.87
N ASP A 84 12.11 -2.31 -8.79
CA ASP A 84 12.17 -1.30 -7.74
C ASP A 84 11.32 -0.10 -8.14
N PHE A 85 10.08 -0.08 -7.68
CA PHE A 85 9.10 0.96 -8.01
C PHE A 85 8.87 1.95 -6.86
N ALA A 86 9.63 1.85 -5.78
CA ALA A 86 9.52 2.78 -4.67
C ALA A 86 10.07 4.16 -5.06
N MET A 87 9.36 5.18 -4.68
CA MET A 87 9.87 6.55 -4.71
C MET A 87 10.80 6.74 -3.52
N VAL A 88 12.09 6.84 -3.79
CA VAL A 88 13.12 7.03 -2.77
C VAL A 88 13.61 8.47 -2.81
N LYS A 89 13.66 9.15 -1.66
CA LYS A 89 14.10 10.53 -1.54
C LYS A 89 15.49 10.78 -2.15
N THR A 90 16.40 9.81 -2.05
CA THR A 90 17.75 9.90 -2.62
C THR A 90 17.79 9.97 -4.15
N ASN A 91 16.71 9.58 -4.83
CA ASN A 91 16.59 9.66 -6.29
C ASN A 91 16.13 11.04 -6.75
N TYR A 92 15.71 11.91 -5.83
CA TYR A 92 15.26 13.28 -6.07
C TYR A 92 16.24 14.21 -5.34
N THR A 93 17.31 14.59 -6.00
CA THR A 93 18.49 15.30 -5.42
C THR A 93 18.14 16.64 -4.76
N ASP A 94 17.05 17.29 -5.20
CA ASP A 94 16.53 18.56 -4.62
C ASP A 94 15.02 18.53 -4.51
N GLY A 95 14.41 17.34 -4.73
CA GLY A 95 12.99 17.23 -4.94
C GLY A 95 12.24 16.68 -3.74
N GLU A 96 11.12 17.26 -3.53
CA GLU A 96 10.08 16.73 -2.70
C GLU A 96 9.45 15.52 -3.42
N ILE A 97 9.25 14.43 -2.70
CA ILE A 97 8.47 13.30 -3.21
C ILE A 97 7.00 13.74 -3.23
N VAL A 98 6.39 13.74 -4.40
CA VAL A 98 5.01 14.20 -4.61
C VAL A 98 4.17 13.03 -5.12
N PRO A 99 3.61 12.20 -4.23
CA PRO A 99 2.82 11.06 -4.63
C PRO A 99 1.46 11.47 -5.17
N ARG A 100 0.88 10.61 -6.00
CA ARG A 100 -0.54 10.66 -6.36
C ARG A 100 -1.32 9.85 -5.33
N LEU A 101 -2.39 10.44 -4.81
CA LEU A 101 -3.29 9.83 -3.85
C LEU A 101 -4.64 9.59 -4.51
N ILE A 102 -5.15 8.38 -4.40
CA ILE A 102 -6.45 7.98 -4.94
C ILE A 102 -7.40 7.69 -3.79
N SER A 103 -8.55 8.33 -3.80
CA SER A 103 -9.64 7.99 -2.90
C SER A 103 -10.19 6.60 -3.24
N THR A 104 -10.37 5.77 -2.23
CA THR A 104 -11.02 4.46 -2.39
C THR A 104 -12.42 4.51 -1.82
N VAL A 105 -13.35 3.77 -2.41
CA VAL A 105 -14.74 3.66 -1.95
C VAL A 105 -15.13 2.20 -1.72
N LEU A 106 -16.27 2.01 -1.07
CA LEU A 106 -16.81 0.68 -0.83
C LEU A 106 -16.99 -0.10 -2.14
N GLY A 107 -16.47 -1.31 -2.20
CA GLY A 107 -16.48 -2.15 -3.39
C GLY A 107 -15.30 -1.97 -4.35
N ASP A 108 -14.42 -1.00 -4.12
CA ASP A 108 -13.18 -0.87 -4.90
C ASP A 108 -12.30 -2.11 -4.75
N ILE A 109 -11.73 -2.55 -5.88
CA ILE A 109 -10.89 -3.73 -5.97
C ILE A 109 -9.54 -3.36 -6.57
N TYR A 110 -8.47 -3.77 -5.92
CA TYR A 110 -7.12 -3.66 -6.45
C TYR A 110 -6.25 -4.82 -5.95
N THR A 111 -5.15 -5.06 -6.65
CA THR A 111 -4.17 -6.05 -6.23
C THR A 111 -2.91 -5.36 -5.78
N THR A 112 -2.34 -5.83 -4.69
CA THR A 112 -1.09 -5.27 -4.16
C THR A 112 -0.28 -6.34 -3.42
N ASN A 113 1.02 -6.08 -3.31
CA ASN A 113 1.94 -6.77 -2.41
C ASN A 113 2.45 -5.84 -1.30
N CYS A 114 1.83 -4.66 -1.12
CA CYS A 114 2.22 -3.64 -0.15
C CYS A 114 1.53 -3.85 1.20
N PHE A 115 2.18 -4.58 2.08
CA PHE A 115 1.67 -4.84 3.43
C PHE A 115 2.67 -4.39 4.49
N GLY A 116 2.18 -4.16 5.71
CA GLY A 116 3.04 -3.99 6.88
C GLY A 116 3.90 -5.24 7.07
N LYS A 117 5.09 -5.08 7.69
CA LYS A 117 5.78 -6.26 8.22
C LYS A 117 4.87 -6.84 9.27
N ALA A 118 4.23 -7.96 8.95
CA ALA A 118 3.49 -8.69 9.96
C ALA A 118 4.45 -9.04 11.10
N ASN A 119 4.01 -8.82 12.30
CA ASN A 119 4.63 -9.49 13.41
C ASN A 119 4.47 -10.99 13.17
N THR A 120 5.52 -11.72 13.45
CA THR A 120 5.72 -13.15 13.21
C THR A 120 4.62 -14.07 13.71
N SER A 121 3.64 -13.55 14.46
CA SER A 121 2.54 -14.33 15.04
C SER A 121 1.29 -14.41 14.14
N ASP A 122 1.14 -13.47 13.18
CA ASP A 122 -0.09 -13.39 12.37
C ASP A 122 0.06 -14.15 11.04
N PHE A 123 1.26 -14.10 10.45
CA PHE A 123 1.64 -14.86 9.26
C PHE A 123 3.09 -15.31 9.36
N ALA A 124 3.45 -16.39 8.69
CA ALA A 124 4.84 -16.82 8.59
C ALA A 124 5.67 -15.73 7.88
N VAL A 125 6.73 -15.26 8.52
CA VAL A 125 7.68 -14.33 7.91
C VAL A 125 8.70 -15.13 7.11
N VAL A 126 8.82 -14.82 5.82
CA VAL A 126 9.78 -15.46 4.93
C VAL A 126 10.52 -14.34 4.20
N ASP A 127 11.85 -14.24 4.37
CA ASP A 127 12.73 -13.30 3.65
C ASP A 127 12.21 -11.85 3.55
N ASP A 128 11.85 -11.21 4.67
CA ASP A 128 11.29 -9.85 4.75
C ASP A 128 9.84 -9.66 4.28
N GLY A 129 9.13 -10.71 3.88
CA GLY A 129 7.71 -10.67 3.50
C GLY A 129 6.79 -11.40 4.47
N ILE A 130 5.50 -11.39 4.19
CA ILE A 130 4.50 -12.22 4.86
C ILE A 130 4.00 -13.30 3.92
N ALA A 131 3.71 -14.48 4.48
CA ALA A 131 3.11 -15.58 3.73
C ALA A 131 1.59 -15.55 3.92
N ILE A 132 0.85 -15.53 2.82
CA ILE A 132 -0.60 -15.66 2.78
C ILE A 132 -0.95 -16.85 1.91
N ASP A 133 -1.92 -17.64 2.30
CA ASP A 133 -2.41 -18.77 1.54
C ASP A 133 -3.94 -18.75 1.34
N ASP A 134 -4.44 -19.71 0.60
CA ASP A 134 -5.86 -19.77 0.25
C ASP A 134 -6.78 -19.95 1.46
N SER A 135 -6.29 -20.38 2.62
CA SER A 135 -7.08 -20.50 3.85
C SER A 135 -7.39 -19.14 4.49
N ASP A 136 -6.65 -18.10 4.13
CA ASP A 136 -6.82 -16.73 4.62
C ASP A 136 -7.97 -15.99 3.93
N LEU A 137 -8.45 -16.47 2.77
CA LEU A 137 -9.40 -15.78 1.89
C LEU A 137 -10.71 -15.37 2.58
N SER A 138 -11.18 -16.13 3.55
CA SER A 138 -12.45 -15.84 4.24
C SER A 138 -12.29 -15.38 5.69
N ALA A 139 -11.10 -15.50 6.24
CA ALA A 139 -10.85 -15.31 7.66
C ALA A 139 -10.13 -13.99 7.98
N VAL A 140 -9.38 -13.45 7.01
CA VAL A 140 -8.48 -12.34 7.23
C VAL A 140 -8.99 -11.07 6.57
N THR A 141 -9.00 -9.99 7.33
CA THR A 141 -9.23 -8.63 6.84
C THR A 141 -8.07 -7.73 7.23
N PHE A 142 -7.89 -6.66 6.47
CA PHE A 142 -6.82 -5.70 6.67
C PHE A 142 -7.39 -4.32 6.97
N ALA A 143 -6.71 -3.60 7.86
CA ALA A 143 -6.92 -2.20 8.12
C ALA A 143 -5.61 -1.43 7.98
N ILE A 144 -5.72 -0.11 7.88
CA ILE A 144 -4.55 0.76 7.75
C ILE A 144 -3.91 0.96 9.12
N ASN A 145 -2.61 0.69 9.20
CA ASN A 145 -1.82 1.01 10.38
C ASN A 145 -1.56 2.52 10.43
N LYS A 146 -2.03 3.17 11.48
CA LYS A 146 -1.95 4.64 11.67
C LYS A 146 -0.53 5.17 11.75
N THR A 147 0.42 4.32 12.17
CA THR A 147 1.81 4.74 12.37
C THR A 147 2.68 4.53 11.13
N THR A 148 2.26 3.65 10.23
CA THR A 148 3.07 3.28 9.07
C THR A 148 2.39 3.52 7.72
N GLY A 149 1.05 3.60 7.68
CA GLY A 149 0.26 3.70 6.45
C GLY A 149 0.15 2.39 5.65
N TYR A 150 0.73 1.30 6.13
CA TYR A 150 0.60 -0.01 5.50
C TYR A 150 -0.66 -0.73 5.94
N LEU A 151 -1.08 -1.72 5.16
CA LEU A 151 -2.15 -2.63 5.55
C LEU A 151 -1.60 -3.69 6.51
N ASP A 152 -2.25 -3.85 7.65
CA ASP A 152 -1.98 -4.91 8.63
C ASP A 152 -3.26 -5.67 8.97
N VAL A 153 -3.10 -6.89 9.49
CA VAL A 153 -4.20 -7.82 9.80
C VAL A 153 -5.03 -7.31 10.98
N VAL A 154 -6.34 -7.28 10.80
CA VAL A 154 -7.29 -6.98 11.90
C VAL A 154 -7.35 -8.15 12.86
N GLY A 155 -7.18 -7.85 14.15
CA GLY A 155 -7.09 -8.87 15.20
C GLY A 155 -5.68 -9.45 15.39
N GLY A 156 -4.70 -8.97 14.62
CA GLY A 156 -3.30 -9.37 14.76
C GLY A 156 -2.54 -8.59 15.84
N THR A 157 -1.23 -8.82 15.92
CA THR A 157 -0.38 -8.23 16.96
C THR A 157 -0.29 -6.71 16.93
N ASN A 158 -0.50 -6.09 15.75
CA ASN A 158 -0.52 -4.63 15.58
C ASN A 158 -1.90 -4.01 15.72
N ASP A 159 -2.88 -4.76 16.16
CA ASP A 159 -4.30 -4.39 16.16
C ASP A 159 -4.61 -3.05 16.86
N ALA A 160 -3.88 -2.72 17.92
CA ALA A 160 -4.01 -1.43 18.63
C ALA A 160 -3.62 -0.21 17.77
N ASN A 161 -2.77 -0.40 16.78
CA ASN A 161 -2.31 0.67 15.88
C ASN A 161 -3.18 0.81 14.63
N LEU A 162 -4.18 -0.04 14.44
CA LEU A 162 -5.03 -0.02 13.25
C LEU A 162 -6.12 1.06 13.35
N ASP A 163 -6.44 1.61 12.19
CA ASP A 163 -7.62 2.46 12.03
C ASP A 163 -8.83 1.60 11.64
N LYS A 164 -9.54 1.10 12.66
CA LYS A 164 -10.74 0.26 12.46
C LYS A 164 -11.99 1.05 12.04
N GLU A 165 -11.93 2.37 12.19
CA GLU A 165 -13.01 3.26 11.72
C GLU A 165 -12.81 3.68 10.25
N GLY A 166 -11.59 3.58 9.75
CA GLY A 166 -11.22 3.82 8.38
C GLY A 166 -11.52 2.65 7.43
N PRO A 167 -10.89 2.65 6.25
CA PRO A 167 -11.06 1.59 5.25
C PRO A 167 -10.63 0.21 5.76
N ILE A 168 -11.48 -0.78 5.53
CA ILE A 168 -11.21 -2.20 5.78
C ILE A 168 -11.26 -2.95 4.46
N PHE A 169 -10.33 -3.89 4.28
CA PHE A 169 -10.17 -4.66 3.06
C PHE A 169 -10.25 -6.16 3.34
N ALA A 170 -10.97 -6.88 2.48
CA ALA A 170 -11.03 -8.34 2.50
C ALA A 170 -10.24 -8.93 1.34
N ILE A 171 -9.71 -10.12 1.51
CA ILE A 171 -9.01 -10.86 0.46
C ILE A 171 -10.03 -11.44 -0.51
N VAL A 172 -9.87 -11.16 -1.80
CA VAL A 172 -10.68 -11.75 -2.88
C VAL A 172 -9.94 -12.91 -3.52
N LYS A 173 -8.62 -12.76 -3.75
CA LYS A 173 -7.80 -13.76 -4.44
C LYS A 173 -6.33 -13.48 -4.21
N ILE A 174 -5.55 -14.56 -4.23
CA ILE A 174 -4.08 -14.52 -4.26
C ILE A 174 -3.61 -14.97 -5.65
N TYR A 175 -2.69 -14.25 -6.27
CA TYR A 175 -2.15 -14.64 -7.58
C TYR A 175 -0.81 -13.95 -7.88
N THR A 176 -0.19 -14.33 -8.99
CA THR A 176 1.01 -13.67 -9.49
C THR A 176 0.62 -12.47 -10.35
N MET A 177 1.09 -11.29 -9.99
CA MET A 177 0.88 -10.04 -10.72
C MET A 177 1.62 -10.04 -12.06
N ALA A 178 1.28 -9.10 -12.94
CA ALA A 178 1.84 -9.01 -14.29
C ALA A 178 3.37 -8.83 -14.32
N ASP A 179 3.94 -8.25 -13.28
CA ASP A 179 5.39 -8.07 -13.11
C ASP A 179 6.11 -9.32 -12.55
N GLY A 180 5.38 -10.41 -12.35
CA GLY A 180 5.88 -11.68 -11.82
C GLY A 180 6.00 -11.73 -10.29
N GLN A 181 5.61 -10.67 -9.58
CA GLN A 181 5.56 -10.67 -8.12
C GLN A 181 4.25 -11.29 -7.61
N PRO A 182 4.27 -11.92 -6.43
CA PRO A 182 3.05 -12.36 -5.78
C PRO A 182 2.23 -11.15 -5.32
N GLY A 183 0.92 -11.24 -5.46
CA GLY A 183 -0.01 -10.20 -5.06
C GLY A 183 -1.31 -10.71 -4.47
N VAL A 184 -1.92 -9.91 -3.66
CA VAL A 184 -3.22 -10.15 -3.05
C VAL A 184 -4.24 -9.18 -3.62
N LYS A 185 -5.28 -9.72 -4.22
CA LYS A 185 -6.43 -8.93 -4.66
C LYS A 185 -7.31 -8.65 -3.46
N LEU A 186 -7.51 -7.38 -3.19
CA LEU A 186 -8.28 -6.87 -2.07
C LEU A 186 -9.55 -6.17 -2.57
N MET A 187 -10.61 -6.24 -1.77
CA MET A 187 -11.83 -5.47 -1.95
C MET A 187 -12.09 -4.63 -0.70
N ARG A 188 -12.36 -3.34 -0.86
CA ARG A 188 -12.78 -2.49 0.26
C ARG A 188 -14.21 -2.85 0.70
N ILE A 189 -14.36 -3.23 1.97
CA ILE A 189 -15.63 -3.67 2.58
C ILE A 189 -16.18 -2.70 3.64
N LYS A 190 -15.38 -1.68 4.02
CA LYS A 190 -15.79 -0.60 4.92
C LYS A 190 -15.12 0.71 4.50
#